data_affdaafe67a955cf0460ff32ef45c281
#
_entry.id   affdaafe67a955cf0460ff32ef45c281
#
_cell.length_a   1.000
_cell.length_b   1.000
_cell.length_c   1.000
_cell.angle_alpha   90.00
_cell.angle_beta   90.00
_cell.angle_gamma   90.00
#
_symmetry.space_group_name_H-M   'P 1'
#
loop_
_entity.id
_entity.type
_entity.pdbx_description
1 polymer ?
#
loop_
_entity_poly.entity_id
_entity_poly.type
_entity_poly.pdbx_seq_one_letter_code
_entity_poly.pdbx_strand_id
1 'polypeptide(L)' 'KRTDYPGKEIAIKTQYAWDQQFNSTINVVFGNEWYAGNLSYHLKSRPVWEGMIQRDKLDELKDYMCLDNICVGSR' A
#
# COMPACT_ATOMS: atom_id res chain seq x y z
N LYS A 1 24.79 -8.20 -10.53
CA LYS A 1 23.98 -8.30 -9.49
C LYS A 1 22.70 -7.51 -9.59
N ARG A 2 21.64 -8.10 -9.29
CA ARG A 2 20.43 -7.39 -9.44
C ARG A 2 19.91 -6.91 -8.12
N THR A 3 19.17 -5.90 -8.13
CA THR A 3 18.55 -5.37 -6.95
C THR A 3 17.10 -5.66 -7.01
N ASP A 4 16.67 -6.50 -6.15
CA ASP A 4 15.26 -6.83 -6.07
C ASP A 4 14.62 -6.06 -4.96
N TYR A 5 13.51 -5.47 -5.27
CA TYR A 5 12.69 -4.88 -4.26
C TYR A 5 12.03 -6.02 -3.50
N PRO A 6 12.17 -6.09 -2.19
CA PRO A 6 11.58 -7.19 -1.41
C PRO A 6 10.08 -7.01 -1.25
N GLY A 7 9.40 -6.97 -2.38
CA GLY A 7 7.97 -6.67 -2.39
C GLY A 7 7.12 -7.65 -1.62
N LYS A 8 7.46 -8.93 -1.69
CA LYS A 8 6.68 -9.93 -1.00
C LYS A 8 6.75 -9.76 0.51
N GLU A 9 7.95 -9.53 1.02
CA GLU A 9 8.13 -9.35 2.46
C GLU A 9 7.44 -8.09 2.94
N ILE A 10 7.57 -7.03 2.18
CA ILE A 10 6.95 -5.77 2.54
C ILE A 10 5.44 -5.90 2.50
N ALA A 11 4.92 -6.65 1.53
CA ALA A 11 3.49 -6.87 1.45
C ALA A 11 2.98 -7.63 2.67
N ILE A 12 3.73 -8.64 3.11
CA ILE A 12 3.34 -9.41 4.28
C ILE A 12 3.32 -8.51 5.53
N LYS A 13 4.35 -7.71 5.69
CA LYS A 13 4.43 -6.81 6.84
C LYS A 13 3.33 -5.76 6.79
N THR A 14 3.07 -5.24 5.60
CA THR A 14 2.05 -4.22 5.42
C THR A 14 0.68 -4.79 5.75
N GLN A 15 0.39 -5.98 5.24
CA GLN A 15 -0.89 -6.60 5.50
C GLN A 15 -1.06 -6.90 6.98
N TYR A 16 0.00 -7.38 7.61
CA TYR A 16 -0.06 -7.67 9.04
C TYR A 16 -0.36 -6.40 9.84
N ALA A 17 0.36 -5.34 9.56
CA ALA A 17 0.15 -4.07 10.27
C ALA A 17 -1.26 -3.53 10.01
N TRP A 18 -1.73 -3.67 8.79
CA TRP A 18 -3.07 -3.23 8.44
C TRP A 18 -4.12 -3.99 9.25
N ASP A 19 -3.97 -5.31 9.31
CA ASP A 19 -4.93 -6.14 10.01
C ASP A 19 -4.98 -5.86 11.51
N GLN A 20 -3.89 -5.34 12.06
CA GLN A 20 -3.85 -4.98 13.47
C GLN A 20 -4.66 -3.73 13.77
N GLN A 21 -4.90 -2.91 12.77
CA GLN A 21 -5.53 -1.62 12.96
C GLN A 21 -6.91 -1.51 12.35
N PHE A 22 -7.16 -2.21 11.26
CA PHE A 22 -8.37 -2.04 10.49
C PHE A 22 -9.01 -3.37 10.14
N ASN A 23 -10.30 -3.32 9.87
CA ASN A 23 -11.05 -4.49 9.42
C ASN A 23 -11.36 -4.44 7.92
N SER A 24 -11.03 -3.34 7.29
CA SER A 24 -11.35 -3.17 5.89
C SER A 24 -10.26 -3.78 5.00
N THR A 25 -10.54 -3.83 3.71
CA THR A 25 -9.62 -4.40 2.74
C THR A 25 -8.83 -3.29 2.07
N ILE A 26 -7.53 -3.49 1.92
CA ILE A 26 -6.69 -2.54 1.20
C ILE A 26 -7.09 -2.60 -0.27
N ASN A 27 -7.56 -1.50 -0.82
CA ASN A 27 -7.92 -1.46 -2.23
C ASN A 27 -7.29 -0.32 -3.01
N VAL A 28 -6.53 0.55 -2.34
CA VAL A 28 -5.77 1.57 -3.04
C VAL A 28 -4.38 1.67 -2.44
N VAL A 29 -3.43 2.10 -3.25
CA VAL A 29 -2.06 2.31 -2.80
C VAL A 29 -1.53 3.57 -3.45
N PHE A 30 -0.79 4.36 -2.69
CA PHE A 30 -0.18 5.59 -3.16
C PHE A 30 1.31 5.54 -2.95
N GLY A 31 2.05 6.22 -3.80
CA GLY A 31 3.48 6.32 -3.66
C GLY A 31 4.16 6.23 -5.00
N ASN A 32 5.47 6.11 -4.97
CA ASN A 32 6.26 5.96 -6.17
C ASN A 32 5.74 4.76 -6.96
N GLU A 33 5.57 4.94 -8.25
CA GLU A 33 4.97 3.90 -9.09
C GLU A 33 5.67 2.56 -8.96
N TRP A 34 6.99 2.57 -8.97
CA TRP A 34 7.73 1.32 -8.92
C TRP A 34 7.51 0.58 -7.60
N TYR A 35 7.65 1.31 -6.49
CA TYR A 35 7.46 0.69 -5.18
C TYR A 35 6.01 0.31 -4.93
N ALA A 36 5.11 1.23 -5.23
CA ALA A 36 3.70 0.99 -4.99
C ALA A 36 3.16 -0.11 -5.89
N GLY A 37 3.64 -0.16 -7.13
CA GLY A 37 3.23 -1.20 -8.06
C GLY A 37 3.68 -2.58 -7.59
N ASN A 38 4.91 -2.67 -7.11
CA ASN A 38 5.42 -3.94 -6.60
C ASN A 38 4.64 -4.38 -5.37
N LEU A 39 4.35 -3.45 -4.49
CA LEU A 39 3.57 -3.78 -3.30
C LEU A 39 2.18 -4.26 -3.68
N SER A 40 1.55 -3.53 -4.59
CA SER A 40 0.22 -3.88 -5.07
C SER A 40 0.19 -5.28 -5.64
N TYR A 41 1.22 -5.63 -6.39
CA TYR A 41 1.28 -6.93 -7.02
C TYR A 41 1.31 -8.06 -5.98
N HIS A 42 1.97 -7.82 -4.87
CA HIS A 42 2.14 -8.87 -3.86
C HIS A 42 1.04 -8.89 -2.79
N LEU A 43 0.23 -7.85 -2.72
CA LEU A 43 -0.90 -7.85 -1.78
C LEU A 43 -2.04 -8.67 -2.37
N LYS A 44 -2.66 -9.47 -1.54
CA LYS A 44 -3.73 -10.35 -2.01
C LYS A 44 -4.88 -9.62 -2.64
N SER A 45 -5.22 -8.47 -2.07
CA SER A 45 -6.37 -7.72 -2.56
C SER A 45 -6.09 -6.99 -3.87
N ARG A 46 -4.81 -7.01 -4.32
CA ARG A 46 -4.42 -6.35 -5.57
C ARG A 46 -4.95 -4.93 -5.65
N PRO A 47 -4.56 -4.08 -4.71
CA PRO A 47 -5.05 -2.70 -4.71
C PRO A 47 -4.59 -1.94 -5.94
N VAL A 48 -5.31 -0.90 -6.28
CA VAL A 48 -4.99 -0.09 -7.44
C VAL A 48 -4.06 1.05 -7.04
N TRP A 49 -3.00 1.27 -7.84
CA TRP A 49 -2.12 2.41 -7.62
C TRP A 49 -2.83 3.68 -8.08
N GLU A 50 -2.90 4.66 -7.20
CA GLU A 50 -3.66 5.88 -7.45
C GLU A 50 -2.78 7.11 -7.56
N GLY A 51 -1.48 6.92 -7.72
CA GLY A 51 -0.55 8.03 -7.91
C GLY A 51 0.31 8.26 -6.70
N MET A 52 0.99 9.41 -6.72
CA MET A 52 1.85 9.77 -5.61
C MET A 52 1.01 10.12 -4.38
N ILE A 53 1.65 10.11 -3.24
CA ILE A 53 0.97 10.42 -1.98
C ILE A 53 0.47 11.85 -2.00
N GLN A 54 -0.82 12.03 -1.74
CA GLN A 54 -1.45 13.34 -1.66
C GLN A 54 -2.39 13.33 -0.46
N ARG A 55 -2.17 14.27 0.44
CA ARG A 55 -2.93 14.32 1.68
C ARG A 55 -4.44 14.39 1.46
N ASP A 56 -4.87 15.20 0.53
CA ASP A 56 -6.31 15.36 0.29
C ASP A 56 -6.95 14.06 -0.20
N LYS A 57 -6.22 13.29 -0.96
CA LYS A 57 -6.75 12.01 -1.44
C LYS A 57 -6.80 10.98 -0.33
N LEU A 58 -5.82 11.01 0.57
CA LEU A 58 -5.82 10.11 1.71
C LEU A 58 -6.98 10.41 2.64
N ASP A 59 -7.28 11.70 2.80
CA ASP A 59 -8.37 12.11 3.69
C ASP A 59 -9.73 11.64 3.21
N GLU A 60 -9.84 11.27 1.95
CA GLU A 60 -11.10 10.78 1.41
C GLU A 60 -11.30 9.29 1.64
N LEU A 61 -10.27 8.62 2.14
CA LEU A 61 -10.33 7.19 2.36
C LEU A 61 -10.99 6.88 3.69
N LYS A 62 -11.62 5.71 3.74
CA LYS A 62 -12.22 5.24 4.97
C LYS A 62 -11.14 4.96 6.01
N ASP A 63 -10.11 4.25 5.61
CA ASP A 63 -8.98 3.92 6.46
C ASP A 63 -7.72 4.05 5.63
N TYR A 64 -6.61 4.42 6.27
CA TYR A 64 -5.33 4.38 5.58
C TYR A 64 -4.19 4.36 6.58
N MET A 65 -3.05 3.90 6.11
CA MET A 65 -1.82 3.97 6.89
C MET A 65 -0.66 4.12 5.91
N CYS A 66 0.42 4.69 6.39
CA CYS A 66 1.58 4.92 5.55
C CYS A 66 2.81 4.24 6.14
N LEU A 67 3.64 3.71 5.26
CA LEU A 67 4.89 3.06 5.61
C LEU A 67 5.96 3.62 4.69
N ASP A 68 6.97 4.24 5.27
CA ASP A 68 8.03 4.83 4.47
C ASP A 68 7.44 5.73 3.39
N ASN A 69 7.61 5.36 2.14
CA ASN A 69 7.19 6.19 1.02
C ASN A 69 5.88 5.74 0.40
N ILE A 70 5.17 4.86 1.06
CA ILE A 70 3.95 4.28 0.49
C ILE A 70 2.82 4.39 1.48
N CYS A 71 1.63 4.69 0.98
CA CYS A 71 0.44 4.66 1.81
C CYS A 71 -0.53 3.68 1.19
N VAL A 72 -1.20 2.90 2.03
CA VAL A 72 -2.23 1.98 1.58
C VAL A 72 -3.52 2.35 2.26
N GLY A 73 -4.62 2.04 1.62
CA GLY A 73 -5.89 2.45 2.18
C GLY A 73 -7.08 1.69 1.66
N SER A 74 -8.20 1.99 2.25
CA SER A 74 -9.48 1.40 1.89
C SER A 74 -10.42 2.54 1.53
N ARG A 75 -11.01 2.42 0.36
CA ARG A 75 -11.93 3.40 -0.17
C ARG A 75 -13.32 3.25 0.40
#